data_0dd5ccae88a01ad8d727cedbd2f41d13
#
_entry.id   0dd5ccae88a01ad8d727cedbd2f41d13
#
_cell.length_a   1.000
_cell.length_b   1.000
_cell.length_c   1.000
_cell.angle_alpha   90.00
_cell.angle_beta   90.00
_cell.angle_gamma   90.00
#
_symmetry.space_group_name_H-M   'P 1'
#
loop_
_entity.id
_entity.type
_entity.pdbx_description
1 polymer ?
#
loop_
_entity_poly.entity_id
_entity_poly.type
_entity_poly.pdbx_seq_one_letter_code
_entity_poly.pdbx_strand_id
1 'polypeptide(L)'
;MTTSSAALDDDGTREPADGIREPADPAAAAPVGRDRTIRGAALLATLIALPITLLVAVLAFTKLTPDAPAAVPTPSATTARVQSTAPVEMAAPALAARPATVCRALLSQLPASIRDLAQRPVTAGPEQNAAYGDPALTVACGGTEPTFPATDEVWTVNRVCWHLAEQADGAVLSTVDRETLITVRVPRAYEQALQWVSTISSTIVATVPSGGAIPSGCQR
;
A
#
# COMPACT_ATOMS: atom_id res chain seq x y z
N MET A 1 -30.12 -25.39 38.67
CA MET A 1 -31.48 -24.85 38.65
C MET A 1 -31.62 -24.02 37.43
N THR A 2 -32.28 -24.61 36.52
CA THR A 2 -33.25 -24.30 35.47
C THR A 2 -32.64 -23.55 34.27
N THR A 3 -32.27 -24.25 33.16
CA THR A 3 -33.12 -24.81 32.04
C THR A 3 -34.05 -23.78 31.38
N SER A 4 -33.78 -23.52 30.07
CA SER A 4 -34.75 -23.54 28.99
C SER A 4 -34.08 -22.92 27.76
N SER A 5 -33.75 -23.48 26.64
CA SER A 5 -34.35 -24.43 25.69
C SER A 5 -35.69 -23.94 25.09
N ALA A 6 -35.62 -23.57 23.80
CA ALA A 6 -36.61 -23.68 22.74
C ALA A 6 -35.97 -23.12 21.47
N ALA A 7 -35.61 -23.75 20.39
CA ALA A 7 -36.24 -24.79 19.55
C ALA A 7 -37.38 -24.23 18.66
N LEU A 8 -37.15 -24.49 17.35
CA LEU A 8 -38.12 -24.81 16.27
C LEU A 8 -38.82 -23.59 15.63
N ASP A 9 -39.02 -23.48 14.33
CA ASP A 9 -39.50 -24.36 13.26
C ASP A 9 -39.06 -23.75 11.92
N ASP A 10 -38.54 -24.38 10.93
CA ASP A 10 -39.06 -25.40 10.02
C ASP A 10 -40.38 -24.98 9.32
N ASP A 11 -40.34 -25.12 8.07
CA ASP A 11 -41.39 -25.33 7.08
C ASP A 11 -41.16 -24.49 5.82
N GLY A 12 -40.97 -25.04 4.65
CA GLY A 12 -41.60 -26.17 4.06
C GLY A 12 -41.74 -25.89 2.58
N THR A 13 -41.07 -26.71 1.84
CA THR A 13 -41.59 -27.47 0.70
C THR A 13 -42.58 -26.79 -0.24
N ARG A 14 -42.25 -26.70 -1.51
CA ARG A 14 -42.97 -27.41 -2.61
C ARG A 14 -42.49 -26.98 -3.98
N GLU A 15 -41.82 -27.90 -4.60
CA GLU A 15 -41.96 -28.16 -6.03
C GLU A 15 -43.35 -28.75 -6.31
N PRO A 16 -43.96 -28.54 -7.48
CA PRO A 16 -44.08 -29.73 -8.32
C PRO A 16 -43.74 -29.48 -9.82
N ALA A 17 -43.21 -30.51 -10.37
CA ALA A 17 -43.13 -30.84 -11.78
C ALA A 17 -44.53 -30.89 -12.44
N ASP A 18 -44.59 -30.62 -13.70
CA ASP A 18 -45.19 -31.49 -14.71
C ASP A 18 -45.54 -30.66 -15.99
N GLY A 19 -45.35 -31.28 -17.14
CA GLY A 19 -45.93 -30.79 -18.37
C GLY A 19 -45.13 -31.09 -19.61
N ILE A 20 -44.77 -32.35 -19.80
CA ILE A 20 -44.51 -32.96 -21.11
C ILE A 20 -45.70 -32.69 -22.05
N ARG A 21 -45.44 -32.09 -23.21
CA ARG A 21 -46.23 -32.32 -24.44
C ARG A 21 -45.37 -32.00 -25.65
N GLU A 22 -44.82 -33.02 -26.25
CA GLU A 22 -44.75 -33.21 -27.70
C GLU A 22 -46.07 -33.90 -28.09
N PRO A 23 -46.70 -33.68 -29.24
CA PRO A 23 -46.20 -34.13 -30.54
C PRO A 23 -46.69 -33.32 -31.76
N ALA A 24 -46.13 -33.64 -32.83
CA ALA A 24 -46.72 -33.76 -34.15
C ALA A 24 -46.02 -32.99 -35.28
N ASP A 25 -45.20 -33.70 -35.97
CA ASP A 25 -44.99 -33.54 -37.40
C ASP A 25 -46.29 -33.88 -38.16
N PRO A 26 -46.66 -33.19 -39.21
CA PRO A 26 -46.57 -33.86 -40.47
C PRO A 26 -46.26 -33.02 -41.74
N ALA A 27 -45.57 -33.69 -42.61
CA ALA A 27 -45.78 -33.74 -44.05
C ALA A 27 -45.38 -32.56 -44.96
N ALA A 28 -44.31 -32.84 -45.67
CA ALA A 28 -44.18 -32.71 -47.16
C ALA A 28 -44.97 -31.62 -47.88
N ALA A 29 -44.26 -30.64 -48.42
CA ALA A 29 -44.65 -29.94 -49.58
C ALA A 29 -43.46 -29.71 -50.53
N ALA A 30 -43.65 -29.97 -51.74
CA ALA A 30 -42.77 -30.14 -52.90
C ALA A 30 -41.96 -28.88 -53.32
N PRO A 31 -41.00 -29.02 -54.24
CA PRO A 31 -40.04 -27.98 -54.59
C PRO A 31 -40.67 -26.95 -55.55
N VAL A 32 -40.67 -25.70 -55.09
CA VAL A 32 -41.00 -24.57 -55.97
C VAL A 32 -39.72 -23.96 -56.55
N GLY A 33 -39.71 -23.78 -57.81
CA GLY A 33 -38.84 -23.18 -58.79
C GLY A 33 -37.55 -22.44 -58.24
N ARG A 34 -36.44 -22.85 -58.82
CA ARG A 34 -35.17 -22.13 -58.80
C ARG A 34 -35.31 -20.81 -59.52
N ASP A 35 -35.63 -19.77 -58.84
CA ASP A 35 -35.63 -18.42 -59.41
C ASP A 35 -34.19 -17.99 -59.73
N ARG A 36 -33.95 -17.74 -61.02
CA ARG A 36 -32.70 -17.16 -61.52
C ARG A 36 -32.39 -15.77 -60.98
N THR A 37 -33.35 -15.13 -60.33
CA THR A 37 -33.20 -13.82 -59.66
C THR A 37 -32.33 -13.86 -58.39
N ILE A 38 -32.27 -15.00 -57.69
CA ILE A 38 -31.46 -15.14 -56.45
C ILE A 38 -29.96 -15.17 -56.75
N ARG A 39 -29.55 -15.67 -57.94
CA ARG A 39 -28.12 -15.68 -58.29
C ARG A 39 -27.55 -14.30 -58.59
N GLY A 40 -28.34 -13.39 -59.13
CA GLY A 40 -27.92 -12.01 -59.39
C GLY A 40 -27.80 -11.18 -58.13
N ALA A 41 -28.74 -11.37 -57.22
CA ALA A 41 -28.71 -10.66 -55.91
C ALA A 41 -27.56 -11.13 -55.01
N ALA A 42 -27.23 -12.42 -55.04
CA ALA A 42 -26.12 -12.96 -54.29
C ALA A 42 -24.74 -12.45 -54.78
N LEU A 43 -24.58 -12.33 -56.11
CA LEU A 43 -23.36 -11.79 -56.72
C LEU A 43 -23.17 -10.29 -56.44
N LEU A 44 -24.25 -9.51 -56.45
CA LEU A 44 -24.18 -8.09 -56.09
C LEU A 44 -23.89 -7.88 -54.61
N ALA A 45 -24.47 -8.70 -53.72
CA ALA A 45 -24.23 -8.63 -52.30
C ALA A 45 -22.76 -8.97 -51.95
N THR A 46 -22.16 -9.97 -52.61
CA THR A 46 -20.74 -10.31 -52.38
C THR A 46 -19.78 -9.27 -52.94
N LEU A 47 -20.12 -8.64 -54.08
CA LEU A 47 -19.30 -7.58 -54.68
C LEU A 47 -19.23 -6.31 -53.83
N ILE A 48 -20.26 -6.02 -53.04
CA ILE A 48 -20.29 -4.85 -52.14
C ILE A 48 -19.80 -5.22 -50.74
N ALA A 49 -20.17 -6.39 -50.24
CA ALA A 49 -19.81 -6.80 -48.89
C ALA A 49 -18.29 -7.07 -48.75
N LEU A 50 -17.64 -7.65 -49.75
CA LEU A 50 -16.22 -8.01 -49.70
C LEU A 50 -15.30 -6.80 -49.58
N PRO A 51 -15.43 -5.71 -50.34
CA PRO A 51 -14.60 -4.52 -50.15
C PRO A 51 -14.90 -3.80 -48.86
N ILE A 52 -16.16 -3.79 -48.39
CA ILE A 52 -16.50 -3.16 -47.10
C ILE A 52 -15.89 -3.93 -45.93
N THR A 53 -15.99 -5.26 -45.93
CA THR A 53 -15.38 -6.07 -44.88
C THR A 53 -13.85 -5.97 -44.89
N LEU A 54 -13.23 -5.90 -46.07
CA LEU A 54 -11.78 -5.70 -46.17
C LEU A 54 -11.37 -4.33 -45.68
N LEU A 55 -12.13 -3.29 -45.99
CA LEU A 55 -11.87 -1.93 -45.50
C LEU A 55 -12.03 -1.82 -43.98
N VAL A 56 -13.08 -2.43 -43.42
CA VAL A 56 -13.29 -2.49 -41.98
C VAL A 56 -12.18 -3.31 -41.30
N ALA A 57 -11.76 -4.43 -41.87
CA ALA A 57 -10.68 -5.23 -41.34
C ALA A 57 -9.34 -4.47 -41.34
N VAL A 58 -9.03 -3.75 -42.42
CA VAL A 58 -7.82 -2.92 -42.52
C VAL A 58 -7.88 -1.78 -41.51
N LEU A 59 -9.03 -1.08 -41.40
CA LEU A 59 -9.19 -0.02 -40.40
C LEU A 59 -9.14 -0.57 -38.98
N ALA A 60 -9.73 -1.70 -38.68
CA ALA A 60 -9.63 -2.35 -37.39
C ALA A 60 -8.17 -2.76 -37.09
N PHE A 61 -7.48 -3.32 -38.09
CA PHE A 61 -6.08 -3.70 -37.91
C PHE A 61 -5.18 -2.50 -37.67
N THR A 62 -5.36 -1.38 -38.37
CA THR A 62 -4.57 -0.16 -38.18
C THR A 62 -4.91 0.60 -36.92
N LYS A 63 -6.12 0.44 -36.35
CA LYS A 63 -6.56 1.12 -35.14
C LYS A 63 -6.42 0.26 -33.88
N LEU A 64 -6.44 -1.08 -34.01
CA LEU A 64 -6.30 -2.03 -32.90
C LEU A 64 -4.92 -2.71 -32.85
N THR A 65 -4.04 -2.50 -33.85
CA THR A 65 -2.64 -2.86 -33.65
C THR A 65 -2.13 -1.96 -32.47
N PRO A 66 -1.80 -2.52 -31.32
CA PRO A 66 -1.12 -1.74 -30.29
C PRO A 66 0.14 -1.19 -30.94
N ASP A 67 0.36 0.12 -30.83
CA ASP A 67 1.68 0.67 -31.13
C ASP A 67 2.69 -0.23 -30.44
N ALA A 68 3.69 -0.70 -31.22
CA ALA A 68 4.79 -1.46 -30.64
C ALA A 68 5.19 -0.73 -29.38
N PRO A 69 5.23 -1.40 -28.20
CA PRO A 69 5.52 -0.70 -26.98
C PRO A 69 6.78 0.11 -27.22
N ALA A 70 6.63 1.44 -27.18
CA ALA A 70 7.78 2.33 -27.18
C ALA A 70 8.74 1.71 -26.20
N ALA A 71 9.96 1.40 -26.65
CA ALA A 71 10.95 0.77 -25.79
C ALA A 71 10.91 1.52 -24.47
N VAL A 72 10.30 0.88 -23.46
CA VAL A 72 10.29 1.42 -22.10
C VAL A 72 11.76 1.69 -21.84
N PRO A 73 12.17 2.93 -21.60
CA PRO A 73 13.57 3.18 -21.29
C PRO A 73 13.84 2.20 -20.17
N THR A 74 14.72 1.24 -20.44
CA THR A 74 15.22 0.29 -19.44
C THR A 74 15.57 1.20 -18.27
N PRO A 75 14.95 1.09 -17.09
CA PRO A 75 15.30 1.94 -15.98
C PRO A 75 16.80 1.79 -15.87
N SER A 76 17.53 2.87 -16.14
CA SER A 76 18.97 2.90 -15.95
C SER A 76 19.13 2.30 -14.57
N ALA A 77 19.76 1.12 -14.49
CA ALA A 77 19.98 0.48 -13.23
C ALA A 77 20.70 1.54 -12.39
N THR A 78 19.94 2.22 -11.54
CA THR A 78 20.52 3.14 -10.57
C THR A 78 21.42 2.24 -9.77
N THR A 79 22.72 2.33 -10.03
CA THR A 79 23.73 1.54 -9.33
C THR A 79 23.42 1.76 -7.86
N ALA A 80 22.95 0.73 -7.18
CA ALA A 80 22.57 0.82 -5.78
C ALA A 80 23.76 1.46 -5.07
N ARG A 81 23.59 2.64 -4.52
CA ARG A 81 24.65 3.34 -3.80
C ARG A 81 25.13 2.39 -2.73
N VAL A 82 26.40 2.03 -2.76
CA VAL A 82 27.00 1.21 -1.70
C VAL A 82 26.88 2.02 -0.40
N GLN A 83 25.98 1.60 0.47
CA GLN A 83 25.78 2.25 1.75
C GLN A 83 26.92 1.82 2.69
N SER A 84 27.42 2.77 3.49
CA SER A 84 28.42 2.46 4.50
C SER A 84 27.88 1.46 5.52
N THR A 85 28.68 0.48 5.90
CA THR A 85 28.40 -0.47 6.98
C THR A 85 29.12 -0.09 8.28
N ALA A 86 29.87 1.01 8.29
CA ALA A 86 30.55 1.49 9.49
C ALA A 86 29.54 1.82 10.60
N PRO A 87 29.87 1.55 11.88
CA PRO A 87 29.03 1.92 13.00
C PRO A 87 28.75 3.42 13.03
N VAL A 88 27.50 3.77 13.38
CA VAL A 88 27.07 5.16 13.54
C VAL A 88 27.26 5.56 14.99
N GLU A 89 27.94 6.68 15.22
CA GLU A 89 28.14 7.20 16.57
C GLU A 89 26.83 7.75 17.13
N MET A 90 26.41 7.21 18.26
CA MET A 90 25.20 7.62 18.97
C MET A 90 25.45 7.60 20.48
N ALA A 91 24.87 8.57 21.19
CA ALA A 91 24.88 8.58 22.65
C ALA A 91 23.84 7.59 23.20
N ALA A 92 24.17 6.92 24.31
CA ALA A 92 23.27 6.00 25.01
C ALA A 92 23.20 6.39 26.50
N PRO A 93 22.46 7.43 26.86
CA PRO A 93 22.27 7.81 28.26
C PRO A 93 21.52 6.70 29.01
N ALA A 94 21.79 6.59 30.32
CA ALA A 94 21.10 5.62 31.15
C ALA A 94 19.60 5.96 31.22
N LEU A 95 18.77 4.95 31.02
CA LEU A 95 17.32 5.06 31.06
C LEU A 95 16.78 4.49 32.38
N ALA A 96 15.69 5.07 32.91
CA ALA A 96 14.91 4.45 33.96
C ALA A 96 14.33 3.09 33.51
N ALA A 97 13.97 2.23 34.44
CA ALA A 97 13.57 0.84 34.15
C ALA A 97 12.40 0.74 33.16
N ARG A 98 11.38 1.60 33.27
CA ARG A 98 10.22 1.58 32.37
C ARG A 98 10.57 2.01 30.96
N PRO A 99 11.19 3.18 30.72
CA PRO A 99 11.68 3.55 29.39
C PRO A 99 12.65 2.51 28.80
N ALA A 100 13.56 1.96 29.57
CA ALA A 100 14.48 0.93 29.08
C ALA A 100 13.75 -0.31 28.55
N THR A 101 12.67 -0.74 29.22
CA THR A 101 11.85 -1.86 28.76
C THR A 101 11.12 -1.52 27.45
N VAL A 102 10.51 -0.33 27.37
CA VAL A 102 9.80 0.15 26.20
C VAL A 102 10.74 0.30 25.01
N CYS A 103 11.92 0.91 25.21
CA CYS A 103 12.91 1.07 24.15
C CYS A 103 13.39 -0.28 23.59
N ARG A 104 13.68 -1.24 24.46
CA ARG A 104 14.07 -2.58 24.03
C ARG A 104 12.98 -3.24 23.20
N ALA A 105 11.71 -3.11 23.60
CA ALA A 105 10.59 -3.63 22.81
C ALA A 105 10.49 -2.95 21.44
N LEU A 106 10.62 -1.63 21.37
CA LEU A 106 10.62 -0.88 20.12
C LEU A 106 11.76 -1.33 19.20
N LEU A 107 13.01 -1.28 19.71
CA LEU A 107 14.18 -1.56 18.89
C LEU A 107 14.20 -2.99 18.36
N SER A 108 13.67 -3.96 19.12
CA SER A 108 13.54 -5.35 18.67
C SER A 108 12.53 -5.55 17.53
N GLN A 109 11.63 -4.60 17.32
CA GLN A 109 10.58 -4.65 16.29
C GLN A 109 10.84 -3.71 15.11
N LEU A 110 11.87 -2.89 15.18
CA LEU A 110 12.25 -2.06 14.06
C LEU A 110 12.67 -2.91 12.87
N PRO A 111 12.30 -2.54 11.64
CA PRO A 111 12.66 -3.30 10.44
C PRO A 111 14.16 -3.23 10.15
N ALA A 112 14.69 -4.25 9.47
CA ALA A 112 16.07 -4.28 9.00
C ALA A 112 16.37 -3.22 7.92
N SER A 113 15.35 -2.60 7.35
CA SER A 113 15.49 -1.48 6.42
C SER A 113 14.28 -0.53 6.52
N ILE A 114 14.53 0.75 6.30
CA ILE A 114 13.50 1.78 6.11
C ILE A 114 13.59 2.22 4.66
N ARG A 115 12.58 1.84 3.84
CA ARG A 115 12.65 1.98 2.38
C ARG A 115 13.90 1.27 1.84
N ASP A 116 14.79 2.00 1.17
CA ASP A 116 16.06 1.54 0.61
C ASP A 116 17.25 1.68 1.57
N LEU A 117 17.04 2.19 2.79
CA LEU A 117 18.09 2.37 3.78
C LEU A 117 18.22 1.11 4.64
N ALA A 118 19.33 0.39 4.50
CA ALA A 118 19.64 -0.75 5.35
C ALA A 118 20.04 -0.30 6.76
N GLN A 119 19.69 -1.10 7.77
CA GLN A 119 20.10 -0.86 9.15
C GLN A 119 21.63 -0.98 9.28
N ARG A 120 22.20 -0.11 10.10
CA ARG A 120 23.64 -0.05 10.41
C ARG A 120 23.89 -0.27 11.90
N PRO A 121 25.05 -0.82 12.27
CA PRO A 121 25.46 -0.88 13.67
C PRO A 121 25.53 0.52 14.28
N VAL A 122 25.24 0.62 15.57
CA VAL A 122 25.48 1.84 16.38
C VAL A 122 26.62 1.60 17.36
N THR A 123 27.31 2.66 17.76
CA THR A 123 28.46 2.55 18.68
C THR A 123 28.04 2.28 20.12
N ALA A 124 26.84 2.71 20.53
CA ALA A 124 26.33 2.51 21.88
C ALA A 124 24.82 2.31 21.92
N GLY A 125 24.33 1.56 22.91
CA GLY A 125 22.93 1.37 23.23
C GLY A 125 22.09 0.79 22.09
N PRO A 126 22.43 -0.35 21.50
CA PRO A 126 21.61 -0.95 20.43
C PRO A 126 20.19 -1.30 20.90
N GLU A 127 19.95 -1.36 22.20
CA GLU A 127 18.63 -1.55 22.81
C GLU A 127 17.79 -0.27 22.87
N GLN A 128 18.37 0.89 22.57
CA GLN A 128 17.69 2.19 22.55
C GLN A 128 17.99 3.01 21.30
N ASN A 129 18.93 2.59 20.46
CA ASN A 129 19.37 3.31 19.28
C ASN A 129 19.35 2.43 18.04
N ALA A 130 18.95 2.99 16.90
CA ALA A 130 19.10 2.39 15.58
C ALA A 130 19.54 3.44 14.55
N ALA A 131 20.23 2.98 13.50
CA ALA A 131 20.68 3.85 12.42
C ALA A 131 20.45 3.15 11.06
N TYR A 132 20.18 3.94 10.01
CA TYR A 132 19.86 3.45 8.69
C TYR A 132 20.52 4.31 7.61
N GLY A 133 21.05 3.67 6.59
CA GLY A 133 21.53 4.34 5.38
C GLY A 133 22.81 5.17 5.55
N ASP A 134 23.16 5.93 4.51
CA ASP A 134 24.32 6.79 4.45
C ASP A 134 24.01 8.02 3.56
N PRO A 135 23.92 9.23 4.13
CA PRO A 135 24.12 9.60 5.55
C PRO A 135 23.09 8.94 6.48
N ALA A 136 23.46 8.76 7.75
CA ALA A 136 22.65 7.98 8.67
C ALA A 136 21.37 8.68 9.12
N LEU A 137 20.21 8.10 8.83
CA LEU A 137 18.97 8.36 9.56
C LEU A 137 19.07 7.64 10.90
N THR A 138 18.83 8.34 12.00
CA THR A 138 18.97 7.75 13.34
C THR A 138 17.65 7.76 14.10
N VAL A 139 17.42 6.71 14.89
CA VAL A 139 16.29 6.57 15.80
C VAL A 139 16.85 6.41 17.20
N ALA A 140 16.45 7.28 18.10
CA ALA A 140 16.80 7.21 19.52
C ALA A 140 15.52 7.09 20.34
N CYS A 141 15.52 6.18 21.31
CA CYS A 141 14.44 5.95 22.24
C CYS A 141 14.85 6.37 23.64
N GLY A 142 13.99 7.13 24.33
CA GLY A 142 14.26 7.73 25.64
C GLY A 142 14.86 9.13 25.51
N GLY A 143 15.28 9.67 26.62
CA GLY A 143 15.78 11.04 26.71
C GLY A 143 14.77 12.02 27.30
N THR A 144 15.07 13.30 27.18
CA THR A 144 14.23 14.38 27.71
C THR A 144 13.32 14.92 26.63
N GLU A 145 12.05 15.08 26.94
CA GLU A 145 11.08 15.70 26.03
C GLU A 145 11.56 17.09 25.59
N PRO A 146 11.52 17.38 24.28
CA PRO A 146 11.88 18.70 23.79
C PRO A 146 10.83 19.73 24.25
N THR A 147 11.30 20.90 24.67
CA THR A 147 10.42 22.03 24.89
C THR A 147 10.29 22.83 23.60
N PHE A 148 9.07 23.06 23.15
CA PHE A 148 8.77 23.86 21.96
C PHE A 148 7.55 24.75 22.22
N PRO A 149 7.41 25.87 21.48
CA PRO A 149 6.27 26.76 21.60
C PRO A 149 4.95 26.03 21.30
N ALA A 150 3.88 26.37 22.00
CA ALA A 150 2.56 25.79 21.75
C ALA A 150 1.99 26.14 20.34
N THR A 151 2.62 27.09 19.66
CA THR A 151 2.30 27.51 18.28
C THR A 151 2.99 26.66 17.23
N ASP A 152 3.94 25.81 17.61
CA ASP A 152 4.63 24.93 16.67
C ASP A 152 3.67 23.90 16.12
N GLU A 153 3.84 23.60 14.83
CA GLU A 153 3.02 22.60 14.19
C GLU A 153 3.44 21.19 14.60
N VAL A 154 2.44 20.34 14.86
CA VAL A 154 2.59 18.93 15.12
C VAL A 154 1.85 18.13 14.05
N TRP A 155 2.42 17.00 13.67
CA TRP A 155 1.96 16.21 12.52
C TRP A 155 1.58 14.81 12.97
N THR A 156 0.40 14.35 12.59
CA THR A 156 0.00 12.96 12.85
C THR A 156 0.42 12.07 11.68
N VAL A 157 1.33 11.13 11.94
CA VAL A 157 1.76 10.11 10.97
C VAL A 157 1.46 8.73 11.55
N ASN A 158 0.59 7.96 10.90
CA ASN A 158 0.19 6.61 11.34
C ASN A 158 -0.15 6.53 12.82
N ARG A 159 -0.97 7.44 13.33
CA ARG A 159 -1.42 7.54 14.73
C ARG A 159 -0.33 7.86 15.76
N VAL A 160 0.80 8.37 15.33
CA VAL A 160 1.84 8.96 16.17
C VAL A 160 1.89 10.45 15.90
N CYS A 161 1.92 11.24 16.97
CA CYS A 161 2.04 12.69 16.88
C CYS A 161 3.51 13.08 16.95
N TRP A 162 3.95 13.82 15.94
CA TRP A 162 5.33 14.25 15.75
C TRP A 162 5.45 15.77 15.81
N HIS A 163 6.35 16.27 16.63
CA HIS A 163 6.88 17.62 16.49
C HIS A 163 8.09 17.56 15.54
N LEU A 164 8.14 18.46 14.56
CA LEU A 164 9.22 18.55 13.60
C LEU A 164 9.99 19.84 13.83
N ALA A 165 11.29 19.71 14.07
CA ALA A 165 12.22 20.82 14.18
C ALA A 165 13.23 20.77 13.03
N GLU A 166 13.20 21.78 12.16
CA GLU A 166 14.19 21.90 11.07
C GLU A 166 15.53 22.34 11.65
N GLN A 167 16.61 21.72 11.20
CA GLN A 167 17.98 22.01 11.57
C GLN A 167 18.86 22.23 10.32
N ALA A 168 20.05 22.78 10.53
CA ALA A 168 20.97 23.08 9.43
C ALA A 168 21.41 21.82 8.65
N ASP A 169 21.48 20.67 9.31
CA ASP A 169 21.91 19.38 8.75
C ASP A 169 20.76 18.43 8.42
N GLY A 170 19.51 18.81 8.69
CA GLY A 170 18.31 18.00 8.41
C GLY A 170 17.16 18.36 9.33
N ALA A 171 16.32 17.38 9.63
CA ALA A 171 15.18 17.54 10.51
C ALA A 171 15.26 16.59 11.71
N VAL A 172 14.75 17.04 12.84
CA VAL A 172 14.55 16.23 14.05
C VAL A 172 13.06 16.11 14.30
N LEU A 173 12.58 14.87 14.32
CA LEU A 173 11.20 14.55 14.65
C LEU A 173 11.16 13.91 16.04
N SER A 174 10.26 14.39 16.89
CA SER A 174 10.10 13.92 18.27
C SER A 174 8.64 13.56 18.52
N THR A 175 8.40 12.38 19.10
CA THR A 175 7.02 12.01 19.49
C THR A 175 6.57 12.85 20.68
N VAL A 176 5.30 13.28 20.64
CA VAL A 176 4.72 14.14 21.70
C VAL A 176 3.48 13.53 22.35
N ASP A 177 3.12 12.31 21.97
CA ASP A 177 1.94 11.59 22.44
C ASP A 177 2.27 10.18 22.98
N ARG A 178 3.53 9.96 23.35
CA ARG A 178 4.02 8.65 23.81
C ARG A 178 4.59 8.73 25.24
N GLU A 179 4.44 7.64 26.01
CA GLU A 179 5.00 7.58 27.37
C GLU A 179 6.54 7.65 27.39
N THR A 180 7.18 7.29 26.29
CA THR A 180 8.62 7.34 26.12
C THR A 180 8.93 8.09 24.84
N LEU A 181 9.77 9.10 24.93
CA LEU A 181 10.18 9.90 23.79
C LEU A 181 10.88 9.04 22.73
N ILE A 182 10.48 9.20 21.48
CA ILE A 182 11.22 8.68 20.32
C ILE A 182 11.66 9.87 19.48
N THR A 183 12.94 9.95 19.20
CA THR A 183 13.53 10.99 18.37
C THR A 183 14.08 10.36 17.10
N VAL A 184 13.70 10.90 15.96
CA VAL A 184 14.23 10.51 14.65
C VAL A 184 14.92 11.70 14.03
N ARG A 185 16.21 11.56 13.73
CA ARG A 185 16.97 12.55 12.98
C ARG A 185 17.05 12.13 11.52
N VAL A 186 16.54 12.96 10.64
CA VAL A 186 16.51 12.74 9.19
C VAL A 186 17.50 13.70 8.53
N PRO A 187 18.62 13.23 7.99
CA PRO A 187 19.57 14.05 7.27
C PRO A 187 18.93 14.82 6.11
N ARG A 188 19.42 16.00 5.83
CA ARG A 188 18.94 16.88 4.72
C ARG A 188 18.96 16.18 3.34
N ALA A 189 19.85 15.20 3.16
CA ALA A 189 19.91 14.42 1.93
C ALA A 189 18.62 13.60 1.67
N TYR A 190 17.79 13.43 2.68
CA TYR A 190 16.50 12.74 2.60
C TYR A 190 15.38 13.76 2.70
N GLU A 191 14.87 14.17 1.56
CA GLU A 191 13.77 15.14 1.50
C GLU A 191 12.51 14.61 2.20
N GLN A 192 11.62 15.53 2.60
CA GLN A 192 10.30 15.20 3.17
C GLN A 192 10.40 14.31 4.43
N ALA A 193 11.00 14.84 5.48
CA ALA A 193 11.31 14.13 6.74
C ALA A 193 10.15 13.29 7.31
N LEU A 194 8.89 13.77 7.22
CA LEU A 194 7.70 13.05 7.70
C LEU A 194 7.44 11.72 6.99
N GLN A 195 7.89 11.55 5.75
CA GLN A 195 7.70 10.30 5.03
C GLN A 195 8.59 9.16 5.57
N TRP A 196 9.72 9.50 6.17
CA TRP A 196 10.66 8.53 6.72
C TRP A 196 10.18 7.93 8.04
N VAL A 197 9.39 8.67 8.82
CA VAL A 197 8.85 8.18 10.08
C VAL A 197 7.59 7.33 9.93
N SER A 198 7.02 7.23 8.73
CA SER A 198 5.79 6.45 8.49
C SER A 198 5.94 4.97 8.91
N THR A 199 7.01 4.30 8.48
CA THR A 199 7.29 2.91 8.84
C THR A 199 7.57 2.76 10.34
N ILE A 200 8.36 3.69 10.90
CA ILE A 200 8.71 3.72 12.33
C ILE A 200 7.45 3.94 13.18
N SER A 201 6.56 4.83 12.76
CA SER A 201 5.30 5.13 13.46
C SER A 201 4.45 3.89 13.68
N SER A 202 4.37 3.00 12.69
CA SER A 202 3.61 1.74 12.83
C SER A 202 4.18 0.84 13.92
N THR A 203 5.51 0.76 14.01
CA THR A 203 6.19 0.01 15.07
C THR A 203 6.01 0.67 16.44
N ILE A 204 6.09 2.01 16.52
CA ILE A 204 5.85 2.78 17.74
C ILE A 204 4.44 2.51 18.28
N VAL A 205 3.42 2.53 17.43
CA VAL A 205 2.04 2.24 17.87
C VAL A 205 1.89 0.85 18.48
N ALA A 206 2.65 -0.12 17.98
CA ALA A 206 2.59 -1.49 18.46
C ALA A 206 3.37 -1.72 19.78
N THR A 207 4.38 -0.89 20.05
CA THR A 207 5.35 -1.18 21.13
C THR A 207 5.43 -0.10 22.22
N VAL A 208 5.08 1.14 21.89
CA VAL A 208 5.19 2.29 22.81
C VAL A 208 3.79 2.80 23.16
N PRO A 209 3.35 2.65 24.42
CA PRO A 209 2.07 3.17 24.86
C PRO A 209 1.91 4.67 24.62
N SER A 210 0.68 5.11 24.40
CA SER A 210 0.36 6.53 24.39
C SER A 210 0.53 7.12 25.79
N GLY A 211 1.02 8.34 25.87
CA GLY A 211 1.27 9.04 27.11
C GLY A 211 1.45 10.54 26.91
N GLY A 212 1.54 11.28 28.00
CA GLY A 212 1.73 12.72 27.95
C GLY A 212 0.47 13.53 27.62
N ALA A 213 0.64 14.85 27.58
CA ALA A 213 -0.41 15.78 27.16
C ALA A 213 -0.43 15.85 25.63
N ILE A 214 -1.48 15.34 25.01
CA ILE A 214 -1.61 15.34 23.56
C ILE A 214 -1.89 16.77 23.07
N PRO A 215 -1.01 17.37 22.24
CA PRO A 215 -1.23 18.69 21.68
C PRO A 215 -2.53 18.77 20.87
N SER A 216 -3.14 19.95 20.82
CA SER A 216 -4.43 20.16 20.12
C SER A 216 -4.38 19.78 18.63
N GLY A 217 -3.24 19.96 17.96
CA GLY A 217 -3.03 19.56 16.56
C GLY A 217 -3.03 18.05 16.30
N CYS A 218 -2.94 17.23 17.37
CA CYS A 218 -2.96 15.76 17.30
C CYS A 218 -4.22 15.15 17.92
N GLN A 219 -5.14 15.96 18.36
CA GLN A 219 -6.45 15.46 18.84
C GLN A 219 -7.25 14.93 17.65
N ARG A 220 -7.79 13.73 17.80
CA ARG A 220 -8.61 13.04 16.80
C ARG A 220 -10.07 13.35 16.99
#